data_8bdfd8812ecd7e36eecac6a1687f1079
#
_entry.id   8bdfd8812ecd7e36eecac6a1687f1079
#
_cell.length_a   1.000
_cell.length_b   1.000
_cell.length_c   1.000
_cell.angle_alpha   90.00
_cell.angle_beta   90.00
_cell.angle_gamma   90.00
#
_symmetry.space_group_name_H-M   'P 1'
#
loop_
_entity.id
_entity.type
_entity.pdbx_description
1 polymer ?
#
loop_
_entity_poly.entity_id
_entity_poly.type
_entity_poly.pdbx_seq_one_letter_code
_entity_poly.pdbx_strand_id
1 'polypeptide(L)'
;IGIGKEVPVPEWLDWDLWQGPAPRVTYKDNIHPYNWHWFWRWGTGEALNNGTHMVDILRWGMEVEYPTMVTSVGGRYRYKDDWETPDTQVISYEFGNGKMMTWEGRSCNSQNIEGSSVGAMFYGDNGSLLITGSNAYTVYDLKNKIVKDVQSNIAIDPRNLMNPAEQLDALHIQNFFNAIRKSEPLHSDITSGHKSTLLVQLGNIAQRVGHSLNIDNQNGRIMYDSEAMKYWSRSYEPGWEMKL
;
A
#
# COMPACT_ATOMS: atom_id res chain seq x y z
N ILE A 1 6.98 17.60 -5.06
CA ILE A 1 8.38 17.20 -5.34
C ILE A 1 9.09 18.17 -6.29
N GLY A 2 8.35 19.15 -6.83
CA GLY A 2 8.87 20.11 -7.79
C GLY A 2 9.12 19.53 -9.20
N ILE A 3 9.66 20.39 -10.08
CA ILE A 3 10.08 20.00 -11.42
C ILE A 3 11.60 19.82 -11.39
N GLY A 4 12.07 18.61 -11.60
CA GLY A 4 13.49 18.26 -11.58
C GLY A 4 14.23 18.75 -12.80
N LYS A 5 15.50 19.05 -12.61
CA LYS A 5 16.43 19.44 -13.68
C LYS A 5 17.37 18.28 -13.97
N GLU A 6 17.68 18.08 -15.23
CA GLU A 6 18.77 17.19 -15.61
C GLU A 6 20.10 17.82 -15.15
N VAL A 7 20.80 17.10 -14.31
CA VAL A 7 22.09 17.52 -13.73
C VAL A 7 23.08 16.35 -13.78
N PRO A 8 24.38 16.60 -13.67
CA PRO A 8 25.36 15.52 -13.55
C PRO A 8 25.03 14.60 -12.36
N VAL A 9 25.20 13.31 -12.56
CA VAL A 9 25.06 12.33 -11.46
C VAL A 9 26.10 12.64 -10.38
N PRO A 10 25.71 12.71 -9.07
CA PRO A 10 26.67 12.90 -8.00
C PRO A 10 27.74 11.78 -8.00
N GLU A 11 29.00 12.13 -7.72
CA GLU A 11 30.13 11.19 -7.77
C GLU A 11 29.97 9.97 -6.85
N TRP A 12 29.22 10.12 -5.76
CA TRP A 12 28.95 9.03 -4.79
C TRP A 12 27.77 8.13 -5.19
N LEU A 13 27.02 8.45 -6.25
CA LEU A 13 25.82 7.71 -6.67
C LEU A 13 26.11 6.93 -7.96
N ASP A 14 26.06 5.62 -7.87
CA ASP A 14 25.98 4.76 -9.05
C ASP A 14 24.54 4.77 -9.57
N TRP A 15 24.26 5.68 -10.54
CA TRP A 15 22.92 5.89 -11.07
C TRP A 15 22.41 4.68 -11.84
N ASP A 16 23.27 3.96 -12.56
CA ASP A 16 22.86 2.78 -13.30
C ASP A 16 22.44 1.65 -12.37
N LEU A 17 23.23 1.40 -11.33
CA LEU A 17 22.89 0.43 -10.32
C LEU A 17 21.65 0.84 -9.51
N TRP A 18 21.52 2.13 -9.17
CA TRP A 18 20.38 2.65 -8.41
C TRP A 18 19.05 2.46 -9.16
N GLN A 19 19.03 2.65 -10.49
CA GLN A 19 17.83 2.43 -11.30
C GLN A 19 17.36 0.97 -11.29
N GLY A 20 18.23 0.03 -10.91
CA GLY A 20 17.92 -1.39 -10.84
C GLY A 20 17.39 -1.94 -12.17
N PRO A 21 16.31 -2.74 -12.14
CA PRO A 21 15.74 -3.34 -13.36
C PRO A 21 14.89 -2.38 -14.20
N ALA A 22 14.70 -1.14 -13.78
CA ALA A 22 13.89 -0.19 -14.55
C ALA A 22 14.64 0.27 -15.82
N PRO A 23 13.93 0.53 -16.93
CA PRO A 23 14.54 1.11 -18.13
C PRO A 23 15.29 2.40 -17.81
N ARG A 24 16.46 2.61 -18.40
CA ARG A 24 17.37 3.72 -18.08
C ARG A 24 16.80 5.08 -18.47
N VAL A 25 17.04 6.06 -17.61
CA VAL A 25 16.73 7.47 -17.85
C VAL A 25 17.85 8.37 -17.34
N THR A 26 17.90 9.59 -17.86
CA THR A 26 18.78 10.64 -17.36
C THR A 26 18.46 10.99 -15.91
N TYR A 27 19.49 11.25 -15.11
CA TYR A 27 19.35 11.67 -13.72
C TYR A 27 18.72 13.07 -13.62
N LYS A 28 17.75 13.20 -12.72
CA LYS A 28 17.19 14.49 -12.30
C LYS A 28 17.35 14.66 -10.79
N ASP A 29 17.57 15.89 -10.37
CA ASP A 29 17.85 16.27 -8.97
C ASP A 29 16.69 16.07 -7.99
N ASN A 30 15.48 15.78 -8.50
CA ASN A 30 14.29 15.57 -7.69
C ASN A 30 13.86 14.11 -7.55
N ILE A 31 14.66 13.13 -7.99
CA ILE A 31 14.30 11.70 -7.93
C ILE A 31 14.83 11.06 -6.65
N HIS A 32 16.16 11.14 -6.46
CA HIS A 32 16.86 10.58 -5.32
C HIS A 32 16.84 11.55 -4.12
N PRO A 33 16.82 11.08 -2.86
CA PRO A 33 16.78 9.66 -2.45
C PRO A 33 15.37 9.09 -2.30
N TYR A 34 14.32 9.90 -2.18
CA TYR A 34 13.02 9.46 -1.72
C TYR A 34 11.92 9.53 -2.79
N ASN A 35 11.95 10.50 -3.68
CA ASN A 35 10.82 10.80 -4.57
C ASN A 35 10.58 9.75 -5.66
N TRP A 36 11.43 8.75 -5.79
CA TRP A 36 11.23 7.62 -6.69
C TRP A 36 9.86 6.92 -6.47
N HIS A 37 9.30 6.99 -5.29
CA HIS A 37 7.98 6.45 -4.96
C HIS A 37 6.88 6.94 -5.90
N TRP A 38 7.04 8.17 -6.40
CA TRP A 38 6.03 8.90 -7.14
C TRP A 38 6.15 8.80 -8.65
N PHE A 39 7.15 8.07 -9.14
CA PHE A 39 7.36 7.81 -10.56
C PHE A 39 6.98 6.36 -10.88
N TRP A 40 6.11 6.15 -11.90
CA TRP A 40 5.68 4.81 -12.31
C TRP A 40 6.84 3.89 -12.71
N ARG A 41 7.97 4.47 -13.06
CA ARG A 41 9.17 3.73 -13.43
C ARG A 41 9.75 2.90 -12.28
N TRP A 42 9.74 3.42 -11.07
CA TRP A 42 10.33 2.77 -9.89
C TRP A 42 9.31 2.48 -8.80
N GLY A 43 8.41 3.44 -8.59
CA GLY A 43 7.38 3.39 -7.57
C GLY A 43 5.99 3.10 -8.12
N THR A 44 5.02 3.12 -7.23
CA THR A 44 3.60 2.89 -7.55
C THR A 44 2.70 3.79 -6.71
N GLY A 45 3.28 4.87 -6.18
CA GLY A 45 2.57 5.91 -5.46
C GLY A 45 2.11 5.53 -4.06
N GLU A 46 1.24 6.36 -3.53
CA GLU A 46 0.75 6.24 -2.15
C GLU A 46 -0.03 4.95 -1.93
N ALA A 47 -0.72 4.46 -2.95
CA ALA A 47 -1.47 3.21 -2.87
C ALA A 47 -0.60 2.04 -2.37
N LEU A 48 0.65 1.90 -2.86
CA LEU A 48 1.54 0.88 -2.34
C LEU A 48 2.46 1.38 -1.21
N ASN A 49 2.70 2.68 -1.11
CA ASN A 49 3.53 3.20 -0.02
C ASN A 49 2.85 2.97 1.35
N ASN A 50 1.69 3.57 1.58
CA ASN A 50 0.93 3.43 2.81
C ASN A 50 -0.33 2.57 2.67
N GLY A 51 -0.95 2.55 1.48
CA GLY A 51 -2.18 1.80 1.22
C GLY A 51 -2.03 0.30 1.44
N THR A 52 -0.87 -0.28 1.13
CA THR A 52 -0.61 -1.71 1.36
C THR A 52 -0.79 -2.10 2.83
N HIS A 53 -0.33 -1.29 3.77
CA HIS A 53 -0.48 -1.57 5.22
C HIS A 53 -1.94 -1.59 5.64
N MET A 54 -2.72 -0.63 5.17
CA MET A 54 -4.14 -0.54 5.55
C MET A 54 -4.98 -1.61 4.86
N VAL A 55 -4.70 -1.88 3.58
CA VAL A 55 -5.39 -2.95 2.83
C VAL A 55 -5.07 -4.32 3.43
N ASP A 56 -3.86 -4.55 3.92
CA ASP A 56 -3.49 -5.80 4.60
C ASP A 56 -4.31 -6.00 5.89
N ILE A 57 -4.43 -4.97 6.73
CA ILE A 57 -5.25 -4.99 7.95
C ILE A 57 -6.74 -5.21 7.59
N LEU A 58 -7.25 -4.50 6.58
CA LEU A 58 -8.63 -4.64 6.15
C LEU A 58 -8.91 -6.04 5.60
N ARG A 59 -8.03 -6.56 4.74
CA ARG A 59 -8.15 -7.91 4.17
C ARG A 59 -8.14 -8.98 5.26
N TRP A 60 -7.22 -8.86 6.22
CA TRP A 60 -7.10 -9.76 7.36
C TRP A 60 -8.35 -9.72 8.23
N GLY A 61 -8.78 -8.54 8.68
CA GLY A 61 -9.94 -8.38 9.57
C GLY A 61 -11.28 -8.73 8.91
N MET A 62 -11.38 -8.61 7.60
CA MET A 62 -12.56 -9.01 6.83
C MET A 62 -12.53 -10.48 6.41
N GLU A 63 -11.41 -11.17 6.57
CA GLU A 63 -11.22 -12.56 6.12
C GLU A 63 -11.57 -12.73 4.63
N VAL A 64 -11.00 -11.85 3.80
CA VAL A 64 -11.19 -11.87 2.35
C VAL A 64 -9.87 -12.12 1.61
N GLU A 65 -9.97 -12.69 0.42
CA GLU A 65 -8.82 -13.04 -0.41
C GLU A 65 -8.79 -12.13 -1.65
N TYR A 66 -9.23 -12.62 -2.80
CA TYR A 66 -9.28 -11.84 -4.03
C TYR A 66 -10.69 -11.28 -4.26
N PRO A 67 -10.82 -10.03 -4.74
CA PRO A 67 -12.11 -9.45 -5.08
C PRO A 67 -12.68 -10.06 -6.36
N THR A 68 -13.95 -9.81 -6.63
CA THR A 68 -14.59 -10.07 -7.92
C THR A 68 -14.54 -8.85 -8.83
N MET A 69 -14.51 -7.64 -8.24
CA MET A 69 -14.43 -6.38 -8.97
C MET A 69 -13.56 -5.38 -8.22
N VAL A 70 -12.80 -4.58 -8.99
CA VAL A 70 -12.02 -3.45 -8.48
C VAL A 70 -12.35 -2.21 -9.29
N THR A 71 -12.66 -1.12 -8.61
CA THR A 71 -12.83 0.21 -9.19
C THR A 71 -11.86 1.19 -8.56
N SER A 72 -11.40 2.18 -9.32
CA SER A 72 -10.54 3.22 -8.77
C SER A 72 -10.77 4.54 -9.49
N VAL A 73 -10.83 5.61 -8.69
CA VAL A 73 -10.83 7.00 -9.17
C VAL A 73 -9.72 7.75 -8.45
N GLY A 74 -9.02 8.60 -9.18
CA GLY A 74 -7.95 9.38 -8.60
C GLY A 74 -7.17 10.14 -9.65
N GLY A 75 -6.26 10.98 -9.20
CA GLY A 75 -5.44 11.80 -10.09
C GLY A 75 -4.52 12.74 -9.36
N ARG A 76 -3.99 13.68 -10.14
CA ARG A 76 -3.14 14.78 -9.69
C ARG A 76 -3.98 16.04 -9.56
N TYR A 77 -4.29 16.45 -8.33
CA TYR A 77 -5.19 17.57 -8.07
C TYR A 77 -4.50 18.77 -7.41
N ARG A 78 -3.41 18.54 -6.67
CA ARG A 78 -2.82 19.58 -5.83
C ARG A 78 -1.71 20.36 -6.51
N TYR A 79 -0.67 19.69 -7.01
CA TYR A 79 0.53 20.33 -7.55
C TYR A 79 0.75 19.97 -9.00
N LYS A 80 1.33 20.91 -9.76
CA LYS A 80 1.85 20.68 -11.12
C LYS A 80 3.35 20.52 -11.04
N ASP A 81 3.80 19.29 -10.90
CA ASP A 81 5.19 18.91 -10.70
C ASP A 81 5.47 17.56 -11.39
N ASP A 82 6.65 16.97 -11.18
CA ASP A 82 7.06 15.72 -11.81
C ASP A 82 6.45 14.46 -11.16
N TRP A 83 5.64 14.59 -10.12
CA TRP A 83 4.95 13.45 -9.51
C TRP A 83 3.91 12.86 -10.47
N GLU A 84 4.07 11.59 -10.85
CA GLU A 84 3.25 10.92 -11.87
C GLU A 84 2.04 10.16 -11.29
N THR A 85 2.19 9.55 -10.10
CA THR A 85 1.13 8.75 -9.49
C THR A 85 0.04 9.63 -8.87
N PRO A 86 -1.19 9.13 -8.62
CA PRO A 86 -2.22 9.93 -7.97
C PRO A 86 -1.78 10.51 -6.62
N ASP A 87 -2.07 11.78 -6.38
CA ASP A 87 -1.95 12.39 -5.05
C ASP A 87 -3.24 12.23 -4.22
N THR A 88 -4.33 11.90 -4.90
CA THR A 88 -5.63 11.62 -4.30
C THR A 88 -6.24 10.45 -5.05
N GLN A 89 -6.63 9.39 -4.35
CA GLN A 89 -7.16 8.18 -4.95
C GLN A 89 -8.13 7.46 -4.00
N VAL A 90 -9.21 6.95 -4.55
CA VAL A 90 -10.10 6.02 -3.87
C VAL A 90 -10.14 4.72 -4.66
N ILE A 91 -9.99 3.60 -3.97
CA ILE A 91 -10.09 2.26 -4.54
C ILE A 91 -11.20 1.53 -3.82
N SER A 92 -12.09 0.88 -4.57
CA SER A 92 -13.15 0.04 -4.03
C SER A 92 -13.02 -1.39 -4.55
N TYR A 93 -13.30 -2.34 -3.68
CA TYR A 93 -13.22 -3.78 -3.94
C TYR A 93 -14.52 -4.43 -3.56
N GLU A 94 -15.10 -5.22 -4.47
CA GLU A 94 -16.25 -6.09 -4.18
C GLU A 94 -15.78 -7.53 -4.08
N PHE A 95 -16.27 -8.26 -3.09
CA PHE A 95 -15.95 -9.66 -2.87
C PHE A 95 -17.17 -10.55 -3.06
N GLY A 96 -16.99 -11.76 -3.57
CA GLY A 96 -18.07 -12.69 -3.91
C GLY A 96 -18.93 -13.16 -2.73
N ASN A 97 -18.50 -12.86 -1.49
CA ASN A 97 -19.23 -13.15 -0.26
C ASN A 97 -20.09 -11.98 0.24
N GLY A 98 -20.34 -10.96 -0.59
CA GLY A 98 -21.14 -9.79 -0.26
C GLY A 98 -20.43 -8.74 0.60
N LYS A 99 -19.13 -8.86 0.80
CA LYS A 99 -18.31 -7.85 1.49
C LYS A 99 -17.77 -6.82 0.51
N MET A 100 -17.57 -5.60 0.99
CA MET A 100 -16.96 -4.51 0.24
C MET A 100 -15.88 -3.85 1.09
N MET A 101 -14.80 -3.43 0.44
CA MET A 101 -13.71 -2.68 1.05
C MET A 101 -13.41 -1.43 0.22
N THR A 102 -13.04 -0.35 0.90
CA THR A 102 -12.52 0.87 0.26
C THR A 102 -11.21 1.28 0.88
N TRP A 103 -10.33 1.84 0.08
CA TRP A 103 -9.15 2.55 0.53
C TRP A 103 -9.15 3.95 -0.06
N GLU A 104 -8.81 4.94 0.75
CA GLU A 104 -8.66 6.34 0.34
C GLU A 104 -7.27 6.84 0.71
N GLY A 105 -6.56 7.42 -0.27
CA GLY A 105 -5.29 8.10 -0.10
C GLY A 105 -5.39 9.59 -0.48
N ARG A 106 -4.84 10.49 0.36
CA ARG A 106 -4.84 11.94 0.20
C ARG A 106 -3.49 12.52 0.58
N SER A 107 -2.46 12.23 -0.21
CA SER A 107 -1.06 12.54 0.12
C SER A 107 -0.76 14.02 0.31
N CYS A 108 -1.56 14.91 -0.29
CA CYS A 108 -1.35 16.36 -0.23
C CYS A 108 -2.29 17.07 0.74
N ASN A 109 -2.97 16.34 1.63
CA ASN A 109 -3.88 16.89 2.62
C ASN A 109 -3.69 16.17 3.96
N SER A 110 -3.32 16.92 4.99
CA SER A 110 -3.03 16.40 6.33
C SER A 110 -4.26 16.33 7.25
N GLN A 111 -5.49 16.51 6.72
CA GLN A 111 -6.71 16.43 7.53
C GLN A 111 -6.84 15.02 8.11
N ASN A 112 -6.89 14.94 9.42
CA ASN A 112 -7.15 13.69 10.14
C ASN A 112 -8.62 13.27 10.03
N ILE A 113 -8.86 11.96 9.99
CA ILE A 113 -10.17 11.34 10.15
C ILE A 113 -10.14 10.55 11.45
N GLU A 114 -11.15 10.72 12.31
CA GLU A 114 -11.20 10.08 13.63
C GLU A 114 -9.92 10.27 14.47
N GLY A 115 -9.32 11.46 14.34
CA GLY A 115 -8.10 11.81 15.10
C GLY A 115 -6.79 11.24 14.56
N SER A 116 -6.81 10.52 13.44
CA SER A 116 -5.62 9.90 12.86
C SER A 116 -5.44 10.24 11.37
N SER A 117 -4.18 10.28 10.93
CA SER A 117 -3.83 10.41 9.51
C SER A 117 -3.89 9.07 8.76
N VAL A 118 -3.88 7.94 9.47
CA VAL A 118 -3.99 6.59 8.94
C VAL A 118 -4.89 5.75 9.85
N GLY A 119 -5.58 4.75 9.30
CA GLY A 119 -6.41 3.86 10.09
C GLY A 119 -7.29 2.96 9.25
N ALA A 120 -8.02 2.08 9.93
CA ALA A 120 -8.99 1.19 9.34
C ALA A 120 -10.30 1.24 10.14
N MET A 121 -11.43 1.29 9.44
CA MET A 121 -12.76 1.22 10.04
C MET A 121 -13.49 0.00 9.48
N PHE A 122 -13.98 -0.84 10.37
CA PHE A 122 -14.81 -1.99 10.03
C PHE A 122 -16.26 -1.73 10.46
N TYR A 123 -17.18 -2.00 9.56
CA TYR A 123 -18.62 -1.88 9.81
C TYR A 123 -19.23 -3.28 9.80
N GLY A 124 -19.72 -3.74 10.94
CA GLY A 124 -20.34 -5.04 11.12
C GLY A 124 -21.78 -4.95 11.56
N ASP A 125 -22.45 -6.11 11.66
CA ASP A 125 -23.87 -6.22 12.00
C ASP A 125 -24.21 -5.71 13.41
N ASN A 126 -23.23 -5.72 14.33
CA ASN A 126 -23.42 -5.36 15.73
C ASN A 126 -22.75 -4.05 16.14
N GLY A 127 -22.06 -3.37 15.22
CA GLY A 127 -21.33 -2.13 15.50
C GLY A 127 -20.14 -1.92 14.60
N SER A 128 -19.21 -1.06 15.01
CA SER A 128 -18.04 -0.71 14.23
C SER A 128 -16.76 -0.83 15.05
N LEU A 129 -15.65 -1.11 14.38
CA LEU A 129 -14.31 -1.16 14.96
C LEU A 129 -13.40 -0.18 14.25
N LEU A 130 -12.84 0.78 14.99
CA LEU A 130 -11.84 1.72 14.52
C LEU A 130 -10.44 1.30 15.00
N ILE A 131 -9.48 1.25 14.09
CA ILE A 131 -8.04 1.07 14.36
C ILE A 131 -7.31 2.28 13.83
N THR A 132 -6.52 2.98 14.68
CA THR A 132 -5.84 4.25 14.33
C THR A 132 -4.32 4.09 14.20
N GLY A 133 -3.86 3.06 13.46
CA GLY A 133 -2.45 2.91 13.08
C GLY A 133 -1.47 2.44 14.17
N SER A 134 -1.97 2.06 15.35
CA SER A 134 -1.18 1.45 16.44
C SER A 134 -1.90 0.21 16.96
N ASN A 135 -1.56 -0.28 18.15
CA ASN A 135 -2.34 -1.31 18.83
C ASN A 135 -3.56 -0.76 19.60
N ALA A 136 -3.90 0.50 19.39
CA ALA A 136 -5.12 1.12 19.92
C ALA A 136 -6.31 0.81 19.01
N TYR A 137 -7.47 0.61 19.62
CA TYR A 137 -8.72 0.45 18.88
C TYR A 137 -9.93 0.86 19.71
N THR A 138 -10.98 1.29 19.02
CA THR A 138 -12.26 1.67 19.64
C THR A 138 -13.39 0.89 18.98
N VAL A 139 -14.28 0.32 19.80
CA VAL A 139 -15.49 -0.39 19.35
C VAL A 139 -16.72 0.46 19.66
N TYR A 140 -17.58 0.61 18.68
CA TYR A 140 -18.84 1.32 18.78
C TYR A 140 -20.03 0.37 18.59
N ASP A 141 -21.14 0.62 19.29
CA ASP A 141 -22.42 -0.02 18.98
C ASP A 141 -23.08 0.62 17.73
N LEU A 142 -24.24 0.05 17.31
CA LEU A 142 -25.01 0.57 16.17
C LEU A 142 -25.57 2.00 16.38
N LYS A 143 -25.51 2.54 17.60
CA LYS A 143 -25.89 3.92 17.94
C LYS A 143 -24.70 4.86 18.04
N ASN A 144 -23.55 4.41 17.57
CA ASN A 144 -22.27 5.15 17.64
C ASN A 144 -21.80 5.45 19.08
N LYS A 145 -22.22 4.64 20.06
CA LYS A 145 -21.73 4.74 21.44
C LYS A 145 -20.51 3.86 21.59
N ILE A 146 -19.47 4.40 22.23
CA ILE A 146 -18.28 3.63 22.58
C ILE A 146 -18.66 2.54 23.60
N VAL A 147 -18.40 1.29 23.25
CA VAL A 147 -18.61 0.12 24.12
C VAL A 147 -17.29 -0.48 24.58
N LYS A 148 -16.19 -0.19 23.88
CA LYS A 148 -14.83 -0.56 24.26
C LYS A 148 -13.83 0.42 23.68
N ASP A 149 -12.88 0.86 24.50
CA ASP A 149 -11.77 1.71 24.07
C ASP A 149 -10.48 1.15 24.65
N VAL A 150 -9.55 0.82 23.78
CA VAL A 150 -8.24 0.27 24.14
C VAL A 150 -7.17 1.21 23.64
N GLN A 151 -6.48 1.84 24.57
CA GLN A 151 -5.38 2.73 24.28
C GLN A 151 -4.07 1.97 24.08
N SER A 152 -3.21 2.49 23.23
CA SER A 152 -1.87 1.93 23.06
C SER A 152 -1.10 2.01 24.38
N ASN A 153 -0.60 0.87 24.83
CA ASN A 153 0.28 0.78 26.01
C ASN A 153 1.75 0.51 25.62
N ILE A 154 2.09 0.73 24.37
CA ILE A 154 3.47 0.58 23.89
C ILE A 154 4.31 1.68 24.58
N ALA A 155 5.28 1.24 25.37
CA ALA A 155 6.24 2.15 25.97
C ALA A 155 7.11 2.76 24.86
N ILE A 156 7.08 4.07 24.76
CA ILE A 156 7.97 4.80 23.85
C ILE A 156 9.36 4.82 24.49
N ASP A 157 10.37 4.24 23.84
CA ASP A 157 11.76 4.47 24.24
C ASP A 157 12.24 5.81 23.62
N PRO A 158 12.44 6.87 24.43
CA PRO A 158 12.84 8.17 23.93
C PRO A 158 14.26 8.15 23.31
N ARG A 159 15.03 7.09 23.47
CA ARG A 159 16.33 6.89 22.85
C ARG A 159 16.21 6.34 21.44
N ASN A 160 15.08 5.72 21.10
CA ASN A 160 14.81 5.25 19.74
C ASN A 160 14.10 6.33 18.93
N LEU A 161 14.89 7.22 18.34
CA LEU A 161 14.40 8.34 17.53
C LEU A 161 13.83 7.89 16.17
N MET A 162 14.18 6.67 15.71
CA MET A 162 13.83 6.20 14.38
C MET A 162 12.52 5.43 14.36
N ASN A 163 12.21 4.69 15.40
CA ASN A 163 10.99 3.87 15.48
C ASN A 163 10.50 3.73 16.94
N PRO A 164 9.68 4.65 17.41
CA PRO A 164 9.14 4.59 18.77
C PRO A 164 8.17 3.40 18.99
N ALA A 165 7.71 2.74 17.92
CA ALA A 165 6.88 1.53 17.96
C ALA A 165 7.70 0.22 17.90
N GLU A 166 8.95 0.26 18.33
CA GLU A 166 9.97 -0.81 18.25
C GLU A 166 9.47 -2.22 18.63
N GLN A 167 8.53 -2.31 19.56
CA GLN A 167 8.01 -3.62 19.99
C GLN A 167 7.28 -4.37 18.87
N LEU A 168 6.63 -3.69 17.93
CA LEU A 168 5.94 -4.33 16.82
C LEU A 168 6.95 -4.95 15.85
N ASP A 169 8.02 -4.22 15.52
CA ASP A 169 9.11 -4.74 14.69
C ASP A 169 9.83 -5.90 15.40
N ALA A 170 10.11 -5.75 16.68
CA ALA A 170 10.74 -6.82 17.48
C ALA A 170 9.91 -8.11 17.51
N LEU A 171 8.59 -8.01 17.68
CA LEU A 171 7.69 -9.15 17.65
C LEU A 171 7.64 -9.81 16.26
N HIS A 172 7.62 -9.01 15.20
CA HIS A 172 7.64 -9.52 13.83
C HIS A 172 8.95 -10.26 13.52
N ILE A 173 10.09 -9.67 13.85
CA ILE A 173 11.42 -10.28 13.69
C ILE A 173 11.54 -11.55 14.56
N GLN A 174 11.02 -11.53 15.79
CA GLN A 174 11.02 -12.69 16.65
C GLN A 174 10.21 -13.85 16.07
N ASN A 175 9.03 -13.57 15.46
CA ASN A 175 8.25 -14.59 14.78
C ASN A 175 9.03 -15.19 13.59
N PHE A 176 9.73 -14.37 12.81
CA PHE A 176 10.59 -14.86 11.73
C PHE A 176 11.69 -15.81 12.24
N PHE A 177 12.38 -15.44 13.31
CA PHE A 177 13.40 -16.31 13.91
C PHE A 177 12.79 -17.58 14.51
N ASN A 178 11.62 -17.50 15.12
CA ASN A 178 10.93 -18.65 15.65
C ASN A 178 10.46 -19.59 14.53
N ALA A 179 9.98 -19.07 13.42
CA ALA A 179 9.62 -19.87 12.24
C ALA A 179 10.84 -20.69 11.74
N ILE A 180 12.02 -20.07 11.70
CA ILE A 180 13.25 -20.77 11.29
C ILE A 180 13.69 -21.82 12.33
N ARG A 181 13.67 -21.48 13.61
CA ARG A 181 14.29 -22.28 14.68
C ARG A 181 13.34 -23.30 15.31
N LYS A 182 12.06 -23.02 15.33
CA LYS A 182 11.02 -23.78 16.07
C LYS A 182 9.89 -24.25 15.18
N SER A 183 9.92 -23.99 13.87
CA SER A 183 8.85 -24.30 12.91
C SER A 183 7.50 -23.69 13.30
N GLU A 184 7.49 -22.52 13.94
CA GLU A 184 6.28 -21.75 14.19
C GLU A 184 5.74 -21.18 12.87
N PRO A 185 4.42 -21.04 12.70
CA PRO A 185 3.86 -20.39 11.52
C PRO A 185 4.31 -18.94 11.41
N LEU A 186 4.57 -18.45 10.20
CA LEU A 186 4.76 -17.03 9.96
C LEU A 186 3.42 -16.30 10.12
N HIS A 187 3.43 -15.17 10.81
CA HIS A 187 2.26 -14.29 10.92
C HIS A 187 1.96 -13.56 9.60
N SER A 188 2.98 -13.35 8.78
CA SER A 188 2.86 -12.74 7.45
C SER A 188 3.70 -13.55 6.47
N ASP A 189 3.10 -14.57 5.87
CA ASP A 189 3.76 -15.36 4.83
C ASP A 189 3.70 -14.62 3.46
N ILE A 190 4.56 -15.05 2.53
CA ILE A 190 4.67 -14.41 1.21
C ILE A 190 3.37 -14.49 0.41
N THR A 191 2.56 -15.54 0.57
CA THR A 191 1.29 -15.67 -0.14
C THR A 191 0.30 -14.63 0.35
N SER A 192 0.21 -14.42 1.66
CA SER A 192 -0.61 -13.36 2.26
C SER A 192 -0.15 -11.98 1.83
N GLY A 193 1.15 -11.71 1.92
CA GLY A 193 1.74 -10.44 1.47
C GLY A 193 1.51 -10.16 -0.02
N HIS A 194 1.62 -11.19 -0.86
CA HIS A 194 1.30 -11.09 -2.28
C HIS A 194 -0.15 -10.66 -2.52
N LYS A 195 -1.11 -11.26 -1.83
CA LYS A 195 -2.54 -10.92 -1.98
C LYS A 195 -2.80 -9.47 -1.62
N SER A 196 -2.33 -9.00 -0.47
CA SER A 196 -2.51 -7.61 -0.04
C SER A 196 -1.87 -6.63 -1.02
N THR A 197 -0.66 -6.90 -1.49
CA THR A 197 0.03 -6.07 -2.49
C THR A 197 -0.70 -6.07 -3.83
N LEU A 198 -1.20 -7.23 -4.27
CA LEU A 198 -1.94 -7.35 -5.53
C LEU A 198 -3.23 -6.52 -5.51
N LEU A 199 -3.98 -6.51 -4.41
CA LEU A 199 -5.19 -5.69 -4.31
C LEU A 199 -4.89 -4.22 -4.64
N VAL A 200 -3.85 -3.67 -4.06
CA VAL A 200 -3.48 -2.27 -4.28
C VAL A 200 -3.00 -2.03 -5.70
N GLN A 201 -2.25 -2.99 -6.28
CA GLN A 201 -1.84 -2.92 -7.69
C GLN A 201 -3.04 -2.95 -8.64
N LEU A 202 -4.04 -3.78 -8.38
CA LEU A 202 -5.29 -3.80 -9.16
C LEU A 202 -6.00 -2.44 -9.12
N GLY A 203 -6.00 -1.77 -7.97
CA GLY A 203 -6.50 -0.41 -7.83
C GLY A 203 -5.74 0.60 -8.70
N ASN A 204 -4.41 0.50 -8.74
CA ASN A 204 -3.59 1.34 -9.61
C ASN A 204 -3.84 1.04 -11.10
N ILE A 205 -4.02 -0.23 -11.48
CA ILE A 205 -4.34 -0.61 -12.86
C ILE A 205 -5.71 -0.06 -13.24
N ALA A 206 -6.75 -0.23 -12.41
CA ALA A 206 -8.08 0.30 -12.64
C ALA A 206 -8.07 1.82 -12.85
N GLN A 207 -7.31 2.55 -12.04
CA GLN A 207 -7.15 4.00 -12.18
C GLN A 207 -6.48 4.38 -13.50
N ARG A 208 -5.46 3.64 -13.93
CA ARG A 208 -4.70 3.93 -15.17
C ARG A 208 -5.50 3.65 -16.44
N VAL A 209 -6.33 2.61 -16.43
CA VAL A 209 -7.21 2.29 -17.58
C VAL A 209 -8.52 3.08 -17.55
N GLY A 210 -8.91 3.65 -16.41
CA GLY A 210 -10.08 4.50 -16.26
C GLY A 210 -11.41 3.75 -16.24
N HIS A 211 -11.40 2.44 -15.95
CA HIS A 211 -12.61 1.62 -15.81
C HIS A 211 -12.44 0.50 -14.77
N SER A 212 -13.57 -0.09 -14.37
CA SER A 212 -13.60 -1.20 -13.42
C SER A 212 -12.99 -2.47 -14.00
N LEU A 213 -12.29 -3.23 -13.17
CA LEU A 213 -11.68 -4.50 -13.53
C LEU A 213 -12.53 -5.66 -12.99
N ASN A 214 -12.84 -6.64 -13.82
CA ASN A 214 -13.36 -7.94 -13.39
C ASN A 214 -12.18 -8.86 -13.01
N ILE A 215 -12.25 -9.47 -11.84
CA ILE A 215 -11.17 -10.25 -11.26
C ILE A 215 -11.62 -11.69 -11.03
N ASP A 216 -10.78 -12.63 -11.41
CA ASP A 216 -10.94 -14.03 -11.01
C ASP A 216 -10.65 -14.16 -9.51
N ASN A 217 -11.66 -14.41 -8.72
CA ASN A 217 -11.56 -14.48 -7.25
C ASN A 217 -10.82 -15.75 -6.74
N GLN A 218 -10.38 -16.63 -7.62
CA GLN A 218 -9.57 -17.80 -7.25
C GLN A 218 -8.07 -17.50 -7.27
N ASN A 219 -7.64 -16.60 -8.15
CA ASN A 219 -6.22 -16.35 -8.39
C ASN A 219 -5.84 -14.85 -8.50
N GLY A 220 -6.81 -13.94 -8.44
CA GLY A 220 -6.59 -12.49 -8.51
C GLY A 220 -6.30 -11.94 -9.91
N ARG A 221 -6.41 -12.74 -10.97
CA ARG A 221 -6.12 -12.29 -12.33
C ARG A 221 -7.25 -11.43 -12.90
N ILE A 222 -6.86 -10.42 -13.67
CA ILE A 222 -7.77 -9.59 -14.45
C ILE A 222 -8.37 -10.44 -15.57
N MET A 223 -9.70 -10.42 -15.70
CA MET A 223 -10.45 -11.19 -16.69
C MET A 223 -10.85 -10.32 -17.88
N TYR A 224 -10.65 -10.84 -19.08
CA TYR A 224 -11.19 -10.31 -20.34
C TYR A 224 -10.81 -8.85 -20.66
N ASP A 225 -9.67 -8.37 -20.18
CA ASP A 225 -9.21 -6.99 -20.35
C ASP A 225 -7.73 -6.94 -20.78
N SER A 226 -7.51 -6.94 -22.07
CA SER A 226 -6.17 -6.89 -22.66
C SER A 226 -5.48 -5.54 -22.48
N GLU A 227 -6.23 -4.47 -22.28
CA GLU A 227 -5.67 -3.15 -22.00
C GLU A 227 -5.11 -3.10 -20.58
N ALA A 228 -5.87 -3.52 -19.61
CA ALA A 228 -5.44 -3.60 -18.22
C ALA A 228 -4.25 -4.55 -18.05
N MET A 229 -4.23 -5.66 -18.79
CA MET A 229 -3.13 -6.64 -18.75
C MET A 229 -1.78 -6.09 -19.24
N LYS A 230 -1.73 -4.96 -19.95
CA LYS A 230 -0.47 -4.29 -20.28
C LYS A 230 0.24 -3.74 -19.04
N TYR A 231 -0.49 -3.51 -17.95
CA TYR A 231 0.04 -3.03 -16.67
C TYR A 231 0.29 -4.15 -15.65
N TRP A 232 0.04 -5.42 -16.02
CA TRP A 232 0.26 -6.57 -15.16
C TRP A 232 1.75 -6.84 -14.88
N SER A 233 2.60 -6.49 -15.82
CA SER A 233 4.05 -6.61 -15.70
C SER A 233 4.74 -5.29 -16.00
N ARG A 234 5.98 -5.16 -15.58
CA ARG A 234 6.83 -4.00 -15.89
C ARG A 234 7.66 -4.25 -17.13
N SER A 235 8.05 -3.15 -17.80
CA SER A 235 9.17 -3.20 -18.74
C SER A 235 10.48 -3.23 -17.93
N TYR A 236 11.42 -4.06 -18.37
CA TYR A 236 12.74 -4.19 -17.76
C TYR A 236 13.81 -3.62 -18.66
N GLU A 237 14.89 -3.11 -18.08
CA GLU A 237 16.12 -2.85 -18.79
C GLU A 237 16.65 -4.15 -19.40
N PRO A 238 17.13 -4.17 -20.66
CA PRO A 238 17.66 -5.37 -21.28
C PRO A 238 18.71 -6.09 -20.41
N GLY A 239 18.52 -7.37 -20.19
CA GLY A 239 19.39 -8.19 -19.33
C GLY A 239 18.97 -8.27 -17.85
N TRP A 240 17.91 -7.54 -17.45
CA TRP A 240 17.34 -7.57 -16.10
C TRP A 240 16.03 -8.36 -16.00
N GLU A 241 15.55 -8.93 -17.11
CA GLU A 241 14.33 -9.71 -17.12
C GLU A 241 14.47 -10.95 -16.23
N MET A 242 13.43 -11.24 -15.44
CA MET A 242 13.37 -12.49 -14.69
C MET A 242 13.32 -13.66 -15.66
N LYS A 243 14.25 -14.59 -15.53
CA LYS A 243 14.21 -15.89 -16.18
C LYS A 243 13.50 -16.86 -15.21
N LEU A 244 12.22 -17.10 -15.47
CA LEU A 244 11.42 -18.08 -14.73
C LEU A 244 11.61 -19.47 -15.33
#